data_5ac2ca241a87d228565b80acdb3f5496
#
_entry.id   5ac2ca241a87d228565b80acdb3f5496
#
_cell.length_a   1.000
_cell.length_b   1.000
_cell.length_c   1.000
_cell.angle_alpha   90.00
_cell.angle_beta   90.00
_cell.angle_gamma   90.00
#
_symmetry.space_group_name_H-M   'P 1'
#
loop_
_entity.id
_entity.type
_entity.pdbx_description
1 polymer ?
#
loop_
_entity_poly.entity_id
_entity_poly.type
_entity_poly.pdbx_seq_one_letter_code
_entity_poly.pdbx_strand_id
1 'polypeptide(L)'
;YQDVKKSTTLKDGTLKLTGKMSVPGFYRIDVTAHVDGNDYKGACAAAFSPEKLTPSTVMPADFEEFWAKAIADARQVDLDPTRRLLPERCTKDVNVFEVSFNNSKRGSRTYGILCVPVREGKYPALLRVPGAGVRPYQGDVWTASQGVITLEIGIHGVPVTMDKSIYTNLNEGALSNYWEWGMDDRDKSYYKHVIQGCIRAVDYIEQYTTWNKQQLGVTGSSQGGFLSLVTAGLDKRVTCYAPVHAALCDQTNSLRA
;
A
#
# COMPACT_ATOMS: atom_id res chain seq x y z
N TYR A 1 -18.39 6.96 -18.53
CA TYR A 1 -18.64 5.53 -18.76
C TYR A 1 -19.89 5.39 -19.63
N GLN A 2 -19.84 4.56 -20.67
CA GLN A 2 -21.03 4.12 -21.40
C GLN A 2 -21.24 2.64 -21.09
N ASP A 3 -22.21 2.34 -20.26
CA ASP A 3 -22.61 0.96 -19.98
C ASP A 3 -23.65 0.52 -20.98
N VAL A 4 -23.35 -0.54 -21.72
CA VAL A 4 -24.30 -1.18 -22.61
C VAL A 4 -24.58 -2.58 -22.09
N LYS A 5 -25.81 -2.81 -21.65
CA LYS A 5 -26.27 -4.12 -21.19
C LYS A 5 -27.07 -4.82 -22.31
N LYS A 6 -26.69 -6.05 -22.66
CA LYS A 6 -27.37 -6.90 -23.62
C LYS A 6 -27.56 -8.29 -23.05
N SER A 7 -28.68 -8.92 -23.38
CA SER A 7 -28.97 -10.31 -23.03
C SER A 7 -29.21 -11.10 -24.28
N THR A 8 -28.78 -12.36 -24.31
CA THR A 8 -29.02 -13.29 -25.41
C THR A 8 -29.09 -14.72 -24.89
N THR A 9 -29.76 -15.59 -25.61
CA THR A 9 -29.82 -17.03 -25.33
C THR A 9 -28.84 -17.74 -26.25
N LEU A 10 -27.99 -18.56 -25.68
CA LEU A 10 -26.99 -19.34 -26.42
C LEU A 10 -27.65 -20.66 -26.93
N LYS A 11 -27.36 -21.01 -28.17
CA LYS A 11 -27.84 -22.28 -28.77
C LYS A 11 -26.81 -23.41 -28.63
N ASP A 12 -25.52 -23.07 -28.63
CA ASP A 12 -24.40 -23.99 -28.62
C ASP A 12 -23.41 -23.77 -27.45
N GLY A 13 -23.78 -22.95 -26.47
CA GLY A 13 -22.95 -22.62 -25.34
C GLY A 13 -21.80 -21.64 -25.63
N THR A 14 -21.70 -21.13 -26.86
CA THR A 14 -20.61 -20.23 -27.27
C THR A 14 -21.12 -18.85 -27.63
N LEU A 15 -20.48 -17.79 -27.12
CA LEU A 15 -20.73 -16.41 -27.49
C LEU A 15 -19.44 -15.72 -27.90
N LYS A 16 -19.40 -15.19 -29.12
CA LYS A 16 -18.30 -14.33 -29.57
C LYS A 16 -18.78 -12.89 -29.61
N LEU A 17 -18.08 -12.04 -28.85
CA LEU A 17 -18.31 -10.60 -28.77
C LEU A 17 -17.14 -9.85 -29.39
N THR A 18 -17.46 -8.75 -30.07
CA THR A 18 -16.46 -7.80 -30.57
C THR A 18 -16.76 -6.42 -30.01
N GLY A 19 -15.72 -5.72 -29.55
CA GLY A 19 -15.82 -4.35 -29.07
C GLY A 19 -14.92 -3.42 -29.88
N LYS A 20 -15.28 -2.13 -29.93
CA LYS A 20 -14.50 -1.07 -30.57
C LYS A 20 -14.57 0.17 -29.72
N MET A 21 -13.43 0.85 -29.60
CA MET A 21 -13.35 2.20 -29.02
C MET A 21 -12.76 3.16 -30.05
N SER A 22 -13.30 4.37 -30.08
CA SER A 22 -12.80 5.48 -30.93
C SER A 22 -11.87 6.43 -30.17
N VAL A 23 -11.78 6.27 -28.85
CA VAL A 23 -10.93 7.08 -27.95
C VAL A 23 -10.02 6.16 -27.14
N PRO A 24 -8.86 6.66 -26.67
CA PRO A 24 -8.00 5.90 -25.76
C PRO A 24 -8.74 5.51 -24.49
N GLY A 25 -8.50 4.29 -23.99
CA GLY A 25 -9.16 3.81 -22.78
C GLY A 25 -9.13 2.30 -22.63
N PHE A 26 -9.98 1.80 -21.73
CA PHE A 26 -10.13 0.38 -21.47
C PHE A 26 -11.57 -0.04 -21.78
N TYR A 27 -11.73 -1.05 -22.63
CA TYR A 27 -13.00 -1.69 -22.92
C TYR A 27 -13.12 -2.94 -22.06
N ARG A 28 -14.06 -2.93 -21.12
CA ARG A 28 -14.32 -4.06 -20.24
C ARG A 28 -15.62 -4.75 -20.64
N ILE A 29 -15.61 -6.06 -20.63
CA ILE A 29 -16.79 -6.91 -20.84
C ILE A 29 -16.96 -7.76 -19.58
N ASP A 30 -18.12 -7.63 -18.96
CA ASP A 30 -18.57 -8.49 -17.88
C ASP A 30 -19.68 -9.38 -18.41
N VAL A 31 -19.57 -10.69 -18.21
CA VAL A 31 -20.53 -11.69 -18.67
C VAL A 31 -21.08 -12.43 -17.47
N THR A 32 -22.40 -12.61 -17.45
CA THR A 32 -23.05 -13.53 -16.52
C THR A 32 -23.83 -14.56 -17.34
N ALA A 33 -23.51 -15.83 -17.18
CA ALA A 33 -24.26 -16.93 -17.75
C ALA A 33 -25.16 -17.55 -16.69
N HIS A 34 -26.45 -17.66 -16.98
CA HIS A 34 -27.44 -18.31 -16.12
C HIS A 34 -27.65 -19.74 -16.64
N VAL A 35 -27.22 -20.74 -15.88
CA VAL A 35 -27.29 -22.15 -16.26
C VAL A 35 -27.85 -22.97 -15.09
N ASP A 36 -28.96 -23.65 -15.29
CA ASP A 36 -29.59 -24.52 -14.28
C ASP A 36 -29.77 -23.83 -12.92
N GLY A 37 -30.18 -22.57 -12.93
CA GLY A 37 -30.44 -21.77 -11.72
C GLY A 37 -29.17 -21.20 -11.05
N ASN A 38 -28.00 -21.39 -11.64
CA ASN A 38 -26.73 -20.87 -11.13
C ASN A 38 -26.18 -19.76 -12.02
N ASP A 39 -25.49 -18.80 -11.40
CA ASP A 39 -24.82 -17.70 -12.09
C ASP A 39 -23.32 -17.97 -12.21
N TYR A 40 -22.83 -17.99 -13.45
CA TYR A 40 -21.41 -18.06 -13.78
C TYR A 40 -20.94 -16.71 -14.30
N LYS A 41 -19.96 -16.11 -13.66
CA LYS A 41 -19.47 -14.77 -13.99
C LYS A 41 -18.05 -14.82 -14.57
N GLY A 42 -17.82 -14.04 -15.60
CA GLY A 42 -16.50 -13.84 -16.19
C GLY A 42 -16.32 -12.39 -16.61
N ALA A 43 -15.09 -11.92 -16.61
CA ALA A 43 -14.75 -10.58 -17.05
C ALA A 43 -13.46 -10.60 -17.86
N CYS A 44 -13.39 -9.74 -18.87
CA CYS A 44 -12.15 -9.43 -19.58
C CYS A 44 -12.10 -7.95 -19.93
N ALA A 45 -10.88 -7.45 -20.17
CA ALA A 45 -10.67 -6.08 -20.61
C ALA A 45 -9.59 -6.02 -21.69
N ALA A 46 -9.73 -5.04 -22.60
CA ALA A 46 -8.72 -4.69 -23.58
C ALA A 46 -8.40 -3.21 -23.53
N ALA A 47 -7.13 -2.87 -23.61
CA ALA A 47 -6.67 -1.49 -23.72
C ALA A 47 -6.66 -1.02 -25.18
N PHE A 48 -7.17 0.17 -25.43
CA PHE A 48 -7.16 0.84 -26.73
C PHE A 48 -6.28 2.10 -26.63
N SER A 49 -5.18 2.10 -27.36
CA SER A 49 -4.20 3.21 -27.36
C SER A 49 -3.86 3.71 -25.94
N PRO A 50 -3.49 2.82 -24.98
CA PRO A 50 -3.29 3.22 -23.60
C PRO A 50 -2.14 4.24 -23.44
N GLU A 51 -1.21 4.26 -24.37
CA GLU A 51 -0.10 5.24 -24.45
C GLU A 51 -0.56 6.68 -24.71
N LYS A 52 -1.81 6.85 -25.15
CA LYS A 52 -2.43 8.16 -25.40
C LYS A 52 -3.33 8.63 -24.25
N LEU A 53 -3.43 7.86 -23.18
CA LEU A 53 -4.14 8.30 -21.98
C LEU A 53 -3.38 9.45 -21.33
N THR A 54 -4.10 10.51 -21.04
CA THR A 54 -3.56 11.68 -20.32
C THR A 54 -4.05 11.65 -18.87
N PRO A 55 -3.23 12.07 -17.89
CA PRO A 55 -3.69 12.22 -16.52
C PRO A 55 -4.91 13.15 -16.44
N SER A 56 -5.85 12.82 -15.57
CA SER A 56 -7.03 13.66 -15.33
C SER A 56 -6.73 14.91 -14.52
N THR A 57 -5.57 14.93 -13.85
CA THR A 57 -5.09 16.03 -13.01
C THR A 57 -3.70 16.42 -13.41
N VAL A 58 -3.33 17.68 -13.16
CA VAL A 58 -1.99 18.21 -13.36
C VAL A 58 -1.25 18.16 -12.02
N MET A 59 0.02 17.79 -12.05
CA MET A 59 0.89 17.87 -10.88
C MET A 59 0.94 19.32 -10.39
N PRO A 60 0.67 19.60 -9.10
CA PRO A 60 0.79 20.94 -8.55
C PRO A 60 2.20 21.51 -8.73
N ALA A 61 2.30 22.80 -9.02
CA ALA A 61 3.61 23.44 -9.28
C ALA A 61 4.55 23.38 -8.06
N ASP A 62 3.99 23.33 -6.86
CA ASP A 62 4.73 23.26 -5.59
C ASP A 62 4.83 21.82 -5.02
N PHE A 63 4.59 20.80 -5.83
CA PHE A 63 4.58 19.39 -5.38
C PHE A 63 5.89 18.99 -4.69
N GLU A 64 7.02 19.29 -5.32
CA GLU A 64 8.33 18.93 -4.78
C GLU A 64 8.64 19.70 -3.49
N GLU A 65 8.37 20.99 -3.46
CA GLU A 65 8.57 21.84 -2.29
C GLU A 65 7.69 21.40 -1.11
N PHE A 66 6.42 21.11 -1.37
CA PHE A 66 5.48 20.61 -0.37
C PHE A 66 5.98 19.34 0.30
N TRP A 67 6.39 18.34 -0.49
CA TRP A 67 6.85 17.06 0.06
C TRP A 67 8.23 17.17 0.71
N ALA A 68 9.15 17.95 0.13
CA ALA A 68 10.44 18.21 0.75
C ALA A 68 10.27 18.83 2.15
N LYS A 69 9.39 19.84 2.27
CA LYS A 69 9.06 20.45 3.55
C LYS A 69 8.39 19.45 4.50
N ALA A 70 7.38 18.72 4.04
CA ALA A 70 6.65 17.77 4.87
C ALA A 70 7.56 16.66 5.46
N ILE A 71 8.52 16.19 4.67
CA ILE A 71 9.53 15.21 5.09
C ILE A 71 10.52 15.82 6.06
N ALA A 72 11.01 17.03 5.77
CA ALA A 72 11.93 17.75 6.66
C ALA A 72 11.29 18.01 8.02
N ASP A 73 10.04 18.48 8.05
CA ASP A 73 9.28 18.70 9.29
C ASP A 73 9.12 17.41 10.10
N ALA A 74 8.80 16.28 9.43
CA ALA A 74 8.71 14.99 10.11
C ALA A 74 10.05 14.53 10.71
N ARG A 75 11.16 14.82 10.05
CA ARG A 75 12.50 14.50 10.52
C ARG A 75 13.02 15.38 11.66
N GLN A 76 12.36 16.52 11.95
CA GLN A 76 12.63 17.31 13.18
C GLN A 76 12.22 16.55 14.45
N VAL A 77 11.34 15.57 14.33
CA VAL A 77 10.94 14.72 15.45
C VAL A 77 11.89 13.53 15.55
N ASP A 78 12.54 13.37 16.71
CA ASP A 78 13.37 12.21 16.98
C ASP A 78 12.61 10.92 16.67
N LEU A 79 13.28 9.96 16.04
CA LEU A 79 12.64 8.69 15.67
C LEU A 79 12.19 7.90 16.91
N ASP A 80 12.94 7.99 18.01
CA ASP A 80 12.65 7.33 19.31
C ASP A 80 12.13 5.89 19.12
N PRO A 81 12.94 4.99 18.52
CA PRO A 81 12.50 3.67 18.18
C PRO A 81 12.34 2.77 19.40
N THR A 82 11.28 1.98 19.42
CA THR A 82 11.13 0.88 20.38
C THR A 82 11.15 -0.45 19.66
N ARG A 83 11.61 -1.51 20.35
CA ARG A 83 11.67 -2.86 19.80
C ARG A 83 11.42 -3.89 20.89
N ARG A 84 10.45 -4.77 20.65
CA ARG A 84 10.10 -5.88 21.54
C ARG A 84 10.14 -7.20 20.78
N LEU A 85 10.92 -8.16 21.23
CA LEU A 85 10.97 -9.51 20.64
C LEU A 85 9.61 -10.18 20.81
N LEU A 86 9.20 -10.93 19.78
CA LEU A 86 8.02 -11.79 19.77
C LEU A 86 8.47 -13.27 19.68
N PRO A 87 8.86 -13.89 20.78
CA PRO A 87 9.46 -15.23 20.77
C PRO A 87 8.58 -16.27 20.09
N GLU A 88 7.26 -16.14 20.26
CA GLU A 88 6.24 -17.01 19.67
C GLU A 88 6.16 -16.96 18.13
N ARG A 89 6.78 -15.94 17.53
CA ARG A 89 6.85 -15.76 16.06
C ARG A 89 8.24 -16.01 15.49
N CYS A 90 9.24 -16.13 16.35
CA CYS A 90 10.61 -16.41 15.93
C CYS A 90 10.73 -17.83 15.38
N THR A 91 11.67 -18.00 14.46
CA THR A 91 12.08 -19.32 13.95
C THR A 91 13.57 -19.53 14.24
N LYS A 92 14.12 -20.70 13.89
CA LYS A 92 15.56 -20.92 13.99
C LYS A 92 16.39 -19.96 13.11
N ASP A 93 15.78 -19.43 12.04
CA ASP A 93 16.46 -18.61 11.03
C ASP A 93 16.06 -17.12 11.08
N VAL A 94 14.98 -16.76 11.78
CA VAL A 94 14.42 -15.39 11.78
C VAL A 94 14.00 -14.96 13.18
N ASN A 95 14.51 -13.81 13.63
CA ASN A 95 13.99 -13.10 14.79
C ASN A 95 12.87 -12.15 14.37
N VAL A 96 11.78 -12.13 15.11
CA VAL A 96 10.60 -11.29 14.86
C VAL A 96 10.39 -10.33 16.01
N PHE A 97 10.22 -9.05 15.66
CA PHE A 97 10.04 -7.99 16.64
C PHE A 97 8.80 -7.15 16.31
N GLU A 98 8.05 -6.78 17.32
CA GLU A 98 7.20 -5.60 17.23
C GLU A 98 8.07 -4.36 17.40
N VAL A 99 7.90 -3.39 16.50
CA VAL A 99 8.62 -2.13 16.53
C VAL A 99 7.67 -0.96 16.50
N SER A 100 8.10 0.17 17.05
CA SER A 100 7.41 1.44 16.81
C SER A 100 8.42 2.59 16.81
N PHE A 101 8.06 3.66 16.11
CA PHE A 101 8.86 4.87 16.01
C PHE A 101 7.97 6.10 15.79
N ASN A 102 8.46 7.28 16.17
CA ASN A 102 7.73 8.51 15.93
C ASN A 102 7.61 8.80 14.44
N ASN A 103 6.41 9.23 14.05
CA ASN A 103 6.11 9.68 12.71
C ASN A 103 6.44 11.19 12.57
N SER A 104 5.44 12.02 12.31
CA SER A 104 5.59 13.45 12.01
C SER A 104 5.36 14.36 13.21
N LYS A 105 4.91 13.81 14.35
CA LYS A 105 4.69 14.54 15.62
C LYS A 105 5.15 13.68 16.79
N ARG A 106 5.63 14.31 17.85
CA ARG A 106 5.95 13.61 19.09
C ARG A 106 4.71 12.88 19.63
N GLY A 107 4.85 11.58 19.92
CA GLY A 107 3.76 10.73 20.38
C GLY A 107 2.84 10.18 19.28
N SER A 108 2.96 10.66 18.05
CA SER A 108 2.34 10.03 16.88
C SER A 108 3.27 8.94 16.36
N ARG A 109 2.90 7.68 16.57
CA ARG A 109 3.79 6.54 16.28
C ARG A 109 3.33 5.74 15.07
N THR A 110 4.29 5.24 14.33
CA THR A 110 4.11 4.14 13.37
C THR A 110 4.52 2.84 14.07
N TYR A 111 3.69 1.81 13.95
CA TYR A 111 3.95 0.49 14.49
C TYR A 111 4.17 -0.50 13.36
N GLY A 112 4.96 -1.54 13.59
CA GLY A 112 5.21 -2.56 12.58
C GLY A 112 5.79 -3.85 13.15
N ILE A 113 5.96 -4.83 12.27
CA ILE A 113 6.65 -6.08 12.54
C ILE A 113 7.95 -6.10 11.74
N LEU A 114 9.05 -6.20 12.44
CA LEU A 114 10.39 -6.34 11.87
C LEU A 114 10.80 -7.82 11.94
N CYS A 115 11.17 -8.40 10.81
CA CYS A 115 11.75 -9.73 10.75
C CYS A 115 13.19 -9.63 10.26
N VAL A 116 14.12 -10.24 10.99
CA VAL A 116 15.56 -10.15 10.74
C VAL A 116 16.18 -11.53 10.72
N PRO A 117 16.99 -11.88 9.70
CA PRO A 117 17.75 -13.11 9.71
C PRO A 117 18.62 -13.25 10.97
N VAL A 118 18.65 -14.45 11.58
CA VAL A 118 19.46 -14.73 12.76
C VAL A 118 20.94 -14.82 12.41
N ARG A 119 21.26 -15.34 11.22
CA ARG A 119 22.64 -15.49 10.76
C ARG A 119 23.33 -14.13 10.68
N GLU A 120 24.58 -14.06 11.10
CA GLU A 120 25.38 -12.84 10.95
C GLU A 120 25.56 -12.47 9.48
N GLY A 121 25.46 -11.17 9.17
CA GLY A 121 25.61 -10.66 7.81
C GLY A 121 25.07 -9.26 7.61
N LYS A 122 25.19 -8.81 6.35
CA LYS A 122 24.58 -7.59 5.83
C LYS A 122 23.53 -7.99 4.80
N TYR A 123 22.32 -7.51 4.93
CA TYR A 123 21.17 -7.97 4.18
C TYR A 123 20.50 -6.83 3.41
N PRO A 124 19.91 -7.09 2.26
CA PRO A 124 18.93 -6.17 1.67
C PRO A 124 17.74 -6.01 2.62
N ALA A 125 16.99 -4.94 2.44
CA ALA A 125 15.78 -4.68 3.22
C ALA A 125 14.56 -4.52 2.32
N LEU A 126 13.39 -4.89 2.84
CA LEU A 126 12.09 -4.76 2.19
C LEU A 126 11.10 -4.10 3.16
N LEU A 127 10.63 -2.91 2.79
CA LEU A 127 9.50 -2.27 3.45
C LEU A 127 8.19 -2.78 2.83
N ARG A 128 7.30 -3.28 3.66
CA ARG A 128 5.94 -3.69 3.26
C ARG A 128 4.93 -2.68 3.78
N VAL A 129 4.24 -2.03 2.86
CA VAL A 129 3.22 -1.03 3.16
C VAL A 129 1.81 -1.60 2.92
N PRO A 130 0.82 -1.28 3.77
CA PRO A 130 -0.43 -2.03 3.82
C PRO A 130 -1.44 -1.59 2.76
N GLY A 131 -2.23 -2.55 2.30
CA GLY A 131 -3.52 -2.30 1.67
C GLY A 131 -4.52 -1.68 2.65
N ALA A 132 -5.66 -1.20 2.16
CA ALA A 132 -6.69 -0.56 2.98
C ALA A 132 -7.24 -1.51 4.05
N GLY A 133 -7.67 -0.94 5.17
CA GLY A 133 -8.30 -1.62 6.31
C GLY A 133 -7.45 -1.60 7.59
N VAL A 134 -8.13 -1.80 8.70
CA VAL A 134 -7.57 -1.79 10.06
C VAL A 134 -7.41 -3.24 10.53
N ARG A 135 -6.18 -3.69 10.78
CA ARG A 135 -5.90 -5.11 11.06
C ARG A 135 -4.60 -5.31 11.82
N PRO A 136 -4.42 -6.48 12.46
CA PRO A 136 -3.11 -6.88 12.98
C PRO A 136 -2.17 -7.28 11.84
N TYR A 137 -0.86 -7.28 12.11
CA TYR A 137 0.18 -7.69 11.17
C TYR A 137 1.00 -8.85 11.76
N GLN A 138 1.48 -9.73 10.88
CA GLN A 138 2.22 -10.92 11.29
C GLN A 138 3.73 -10.80 11.02
N GLY A 139 4.12 -9.94 10.07
CA GLY A 139 5.46 -9.86 9.53
C GLY A 139 5.72 -10.88 8.41
N ASP A 140 6.72 -10.60 7.60
CA ASP A 140 7.09 -11.46 6.48
C ASP A 140 8.31 -12.33 6.83
N VAL A 141 8.04 -13.36 7.64
CA VAL A 141 9.05 -14.33 8.09
C VAL A 141 9.62 -15.12 6.91
N TRP A 142 8.77 -15.40 5.90
CA TRP A 142 9.21 -16.18 4.75
C TRP A 142 10.30 -15.44 3.96
N THR A 143 10.06 -14.18 3.59
CA THR A 143 11.07 -13.36 2.89
C THR A 143 12.32 -13.17 3.75
N ALA A 144 12.14 -13.00 5.06
CA ALA A 144 13.27 -12.85 5.98
C ALA A 144 14.13 -14.12 6.07
N SER A 145 13.53 -15.30 5.99
CA SER A 145 14.26 -16.57 5.95
C SER A 145 15.13 -16.73 4.70
N GLN A 146 14.85 -15.99 3.63
CA GLN A 146 15.66 -15.93 2.42
C GLN A 146 16.82 -14.91 2.48
N GLY A 147 17.06 -14.32 3.65
CA GLY A 147 18.16 -13.38 3.84
C GLY A 147 17.80 -11.92 3.50
N VAL A 148 16.60 -11.50 3.80
CA VAL A 148 16.13 -10.13 3.63
C VAL A 148 15.61 -9.60 4.97
N ILE A 149 15.98 -8.39 5.37
CA ILE A 149 15.31 -7.71 6.49
C ILE A 149 13.94 -7.26 6.00
N THR A 150 12.85 -7.65 6.67
CA THR A 150 11.51 -7.18 6.31
C THR A 150 10.91 -6.31 7.42
N LEU A 151 10.34 -5.18 7.04
CA LEU A 151 9.56 -4.31 7.92
C LEU A 151 8.16 -4.14 7.35
N GLU A 152 7.16 -4.73 8.00
CA GLU A 152 5.75 -4.57 7.67
C GLU A 152 5.13 -3.55 8.63
N ILE A 153 4.62 -2.42 8.12
CA ILE A 153 4.09 -1.33 8.95
C ILE A 153 2.57 -1.25 8.94
N GLY A 154 2.00 -0.78 10.06
CA GLY A 154 0.64 -0.28 10.14
C GLY A 154 0.63 1.25 9.98
N ILE A 155 -0.47 1.81 9.47
CA ILE A 155 -0.58 3.23 9.14
C ILE A 155 -1.50 4.03 10.08
N HIS A 156 -2.11 3.37 11.05
CA HIS A 156 -3.17 3.96 11.88
C HIS A 156 -2.69 4.45 13.25
N GLY A 157 -1.41 4.40 13.54
CA GLY A 157 -0.86 4.82 14.83
C GLY A 157 -1.27 3.93 16.01
N VAL A 158 -1.67 2.69 15.76
CA VAL A 158 -2.05 1.70 16.76
C VAL A 158 -1.10 0.50 16.73
N PRO A 159 -0.80 -0.12 17.88
CA PRO A 159 0.00 -1.35 17.93
C PRO A 159 -0.57 -2.42 17.00
N VAL A 160 0.31 -3.22 16.41
CA VAL A 160 -0.07 -4.17 15.34
C VAL A 160 -0.23 -5.62 15.82
N THR A 161 -0.13 -5.85 17.12
CA THR A 161 -0.18 -7.17 17.77
C THR A 161 -1.31 -7.32 18.78
N MET A 162 -2.29 -6.39 18.79
CA MET A 162 -3.44 -6.44 19.69
C MET A 162 -4.45 -7.51 19.25
N ASP A 163 -5.46 -7.76 20.09
CA ASP A 163 -6.57 -8.66 19.76
C ASP A 163 -7.34 -8.19 18.52
N LYS A 164 -7.80 -9.15 17.71
CA LYS A 164 -8.50 -8.87 16.46
C LYS A 164 -9.76 -8.03 16.65
N SER A 165 -10.46 -8.18 17.77
CA SER A 165 -11.67 -7.43 18.07
C SER A 165 -11.43 -5.93 18.17
N ILE A 166 -10.26 -5.50 18.65
CA ILE A 166 -9.87 -4.09 18.72
C ILE A 166 -9.83 -3.47 17.33
N TYR A 167 -9.22 -4.16 16.36
CA TYR A 167 -9.16 -3.67 14.98
C TYR A 167 -10.53 -3.63 14.31
N THR A 168 -11.38 -4.62 14.57
CA THR A 168 -12.77 -4.62 14.09
C THR A 168 -13.52 -3.39 14.62
N ASN A 169 -13.46 -3.14 15.93
CA ASN A 169 -14.10 -1.98 16.54
C ASN A 169 -13.54 -0.64 16.01
N LEU A 170 -12.24 -0.55 15.79
CA LEU A 170 -11.63 0.64 15.21
C LEU A 170 -12.09 0.86 13.76
N ASN A 171 -12.16 -0.19 12.97
CA ASN A 171 -12.58 -0.12 11.56
C ASN A 171 -14.05 0.27 11.41
N GLU A 172 -14.91 -0.20 12.29
CA GLU A 172 -16.34 0.11 12.30
C GLU A 172 -16.64 1.44 13.00
N GLY A 173 -15.72 1.96 13.81
CA GLY A 173 -15.85 3.16 14.62
C GLY A 173 -14.84 4.25 14.25
N ALA A 174 -13.87 4.45 15.14
CA ALA A 174 -12.96 5.59 15.09
C ALA A 174 -12.09 5.70 13.83
N LEU A 175 -11.90 4.63 13.08
CA LEU A 175 -11.15 4.62 11.82
C LEU A 175 -12.03 4.32 10.60
N SER A 176 -13.35 4.41 10.75
CA SER A 176 -14.26 4.25 9.62
C SER A 176 -13.99 5.34 8.59
N ASN A 177 -13.94 4.95 7.31
CA ASN A 177 -13.71 5.87 6.18
C ASN A 177 -12.47 6.77 6.33
N TYR A 178 -11.42 6.32 7.03
CA TYR A 178 -10.21 7.11 7.26
C TYR A 178 -9.58 7.67 5.97
N TRP A 179 -9.82 7.01 4.84
CA TRP A 179 -9.30 7.44 3.53
C TRP A 179 -9.91 8.75 3.02
N GLU A 180 -11.01 9.20 3.59
CA GLU A 180 -11.68 10.46 3.25
C GLU A 180 -11.29 11.62 4.18
N TRP A 181 -10.52 11.34 5.24
CA TRP A 181 -10.22 12.36 6.24
C TRP A 181 -9.27 13.44 5.71
N GLY A 182 -9.73 14.68 5.80
CA GLY A 182 -8.99 15.87 5.38
C GLY A 182 -8.75 15.95 3.87
N MET A 183 -9.62 15.37 3.05
CA MET A 183 -9.49 15.43 1.59
C MET A 183 -9.62 16.84 1.01
N ASP A 184 -10.21 17.77 1.74
CA ASP A 184 -10.40 19.18 1.41
C ASP A 184 -9.16 20.06 1.70
N ASP A 185 -8.19 19.53 2.46
CA ASP A 185 -6.98 20.26 2.87
C ASP A 185 -5.77 19.33 2.84
N ARG A 186 -4.85 19.60 1.93
CA ARG A 186 -3.63 18.78 1.76
C ARG A 186 -2.76 18.70 3.02
N ASP A 187 -2.84 19.71 3.91
CA ASP A 187 -2.10 19.73 5.17
C ASP A 187 -2.75 18.88 6.25
N LYS A 188 -4.06 18.67 6.17
CA LYS A 188 -4.85 17.84 7.08
C LYS A 188 -5.14 16.45 6.55
N SER A 189 -4.82 16.20 5.27
CA SER A 189 -5.06 14.91 4.64
C SER A 189 -4.44 13.77 5.44
N TYR A 190 -5.24 12.74 5.69
CA TYR A 190 -4.79 11.52 6.36
C TYR A 190 -3.58 10.90 5.68
N TYR A 191 -3.56 10.91 4.35
CA TYR A 191 -2.46 10.35 3.58
C TYR A 191 -1.15 11.14 3.67
N LYS A 192 -1.18 12.44 3.98
CA LYS A 192 0.06 13.18 4.28
C LYS A 192 0.79 12.53 5.46
N HIS A 193 0.06 12.26 6.53
CA HIS A 193 0.59 11.59 7.72
C HIS A 193 1.05 10.16 7.42
N VAL A 194 0.27 9.40 6.64
CA VAL A 194 0.61 8.03 6.25
C VAL A 194 1.90 7.99 5.44
N ILE A 195 2.03 8.87 4.45
CA ILE A 195 3.23 8.96 3.59
C ILE A 195 4.45 9.35 4.43
N GLN A 196 4.33 10.32 5.34
CA GLN A 196 5.39 10.63 6.27
C GLN A 196 5.80 9.40 7.10
N GLY A 197 4.84 8.59 7.56
CA GLY A 197 5.08 7.33 8.26
C GLY A 197 5.86 6.30 7.42
N CYS A 198 5.58 6.21 6.11
CA CYS A 198 6.34 5.36 5.20
C CYS A 198 7.80 5.84 5.07
N ILE A 199 8.04 7.16 4.93
CA ILE A 199 9.39 7.73 4.90
C ILE A 199 10.12 7.49 6.23
N ARG A 200 9.44 7.66 7.36
CA ARG A 200 10.04 7.38 8.69
C ARG A 200 10.37 5.89 8.88
N ALA A 201 9.62 5.00 8.23
CA ALA A 201 9.97 3.58 8.19
C ALA A 201 11.27 3.33 7.40
N VAL A 202 11.52 4.07 6.32
CA VAL A 202 12.82 4.08 5.64
C VAL A 202 13.92 4.63 6.54
N ASP A 203 13.65 5.71 7.30
CA ASP A 203 14.61 6.26 8.29
C ASP A 203 14.92 5.24 9.40
N TYR A 204 13.94 4.42 9.82
CA TYR A 204 14.13 3.35 10.77
C TYR A 204 15.04 2.24 10.22
N ILE A 205 14.81 1.80 8.97
CA ILE A 205 15.68 0.82 8.30
C ILE A 205 17.10 1.36 8.14
N GLU A 206 17.26 2.65 7.84
CA GLU A 206 18.56 3.32 7.70
C GLU A 206 19.43 3.16 8.95
N GLN A 207 18.84 3.19 10.13
CA GLN A 207 19.56 3.03 11.41
C GLN A 207 19.89 1.57 11.72
N TYR A 208 19.33 0.61 10.98
CA TYR A 208 19.52 -0.79 11.28
C TYR A 208 20.90 -1.28 10.83
N THR A 209 21.70 -1.76 11.79
CA THR A 209 23.12 -2.05 11.55
C THR A 209 23.37 -3.22 10.60
N THR A 210 22.44 -4.16 10.48
CA THR A 210 22.55 -5.32 9.58
C THR A 210 22.05 -5.07 8.16
N TRP A 211 21.45 -3.91 7.90
CA TRP A 211 21.13 -3.50 6.53
C TRP A 211 22.42 -3.22 5.73
N ASN A 212 22.47 -3.65 4.47
CA ASN A 212 23.65 -3.52 3.59
C ASN A 212 23.88 -2.09 3.04
N LYS A 213 22.98 -1.14 3.35
CA LYS A 213 23.02 0.27 2.92
C LYS A 213 22.92 0.51 1.40
N GLN A 214 22.53 -0.52 0.64
CA GLN A 214 22.49 -0.45 -0.82
C GLN A 214 21.14 -0.86 -1.41
N GLN A 215 20.52 -1.88 -0.85
CA GLN A 215 19.34 -2.51 -1.43
C GLN A 215 18.16 -2.36 -0.48
N LEU A 216 17.25 -1.46 -0.84
CA LEU A 216 15.99 -1.24 -0.15
C LEU A 216 14.84 -1.32 -1.16
N GLY A 217 14.00 -2.33 -0.98
CA GLY A 217 12.77 -2.48 -1.73
C GLY A 217 11.55 -1.94 -0.96
N VAL A 218 10.51 -1.57 -1.69
CA VAL A 218 9.18 -1.31 -1.13
C VAL A 218 8.12 -2.02 -1.93
N THR A 219 7.14 -2.63 -1.25
CA THR A 219 6.03 -3.35 -1.88
C THR A 219 4.75 -3.23 -1.08
N GLY A 220 3.64 -3.36 -1.77
CA GLY A 220 2.30 -3.40 -1.18
C GLY A 220 1.23 -3.51 -2.25
N SER A 221 0.02 -3.88 -1.84
CA SER A 221 -1.11 -4.10 -2.73
C SER A 221 -2.22 -3.07 -2.49
N SER A 222 -2.96 -2.70 -3.54
CA SER A 222 -4.07 -1.75 -3.48
C SER A 222 -3.60 -0.38 -2.95
N GLN A 223 -4.11 0.11 -1.82
CA GLN A 223 -3.56 1.26 -1.11
C GLN A 223 -2.03 1.12 -0.90
N GLY A 224 -1.56 -0.09 -0.57
CA GLY A 224 -0.12 -0.37 -0.44
C GLY A 224 0.64 -0.24 -1.75
N GLY A 225 0.01 -0.53 -2.88
CA GLY A 225 0.57 -0.26 -4.21
C GLY A 225 0.81 1.23 -4.43
N PHE A 226 -0.18 2.06 -4.10
CA PHE A 226 -0.02 3.52 -4.09
C PHE A 226 1.10 3.97 -3.15
N LEU A 227 1.09 3.51 -1.90
CA LEU A 227 2.13 3.87 -0.92
C LEU A 227 3.53 3.43 -1.35
N SER A 228 3.64 2.31 -2.07
CA SER A 228 4.91 1.85 -2.64
C SER A 228 5.44 2.82 -3.70
N LEU A 229 4.58 3.28 -4.62
CA LEU A 229 4.94 4.27 -5.64
C LEU A 229 5.39 5.58 -5.02
N VAL A 230 4.60 6.09 -4.07
CA VAL A 230 4.87 7.38 -3.42
C VAL A 230 6.16 7.32 -2.59
N THR A 231 6.36 6.24 -1.83
CA THR A 231 7.58 6.08 -1.02
C THR A 231 8.82 6.03 -1.90
N ALA A 232 8.78 5.27 -3.00
CA ALA A 232 9.89 5.19 -3.95
C ALA A 232 10.15 6.53 -4.67
N GLY A 233 9.10 7.28 -5.00
CA GLY A 233 9.21 8.58 -5.64
C GLY A 233 9.78 9.67 -4.73
N LEU A 234 9.49 9.61 -3.43
CA LEU A 234 9.90 10.63 -2.47
C LEU A 234 11.21 10.33 -1.73
N ASP A 235 11.68 9.07 -1.74
CA ASP A 235 12.90 8.67 -1.02
C ASP A 235 13.87 7.91 -1.90
N LYS A 236 14.96 8.56 -2.27
CA LYS A 236 16.00 8.02 -3.16
C LYS A 236 16.77 6.83 -2.59
N ARG A 237 16.61 6.50 -1.31
CA ARG A 237 17.20 5.30 -0.69
C ARG A 237 16.46 4.03 -1.12
N VAL A 238 15.22 4.16 -1.59
CA VAL A 238 14.48 3.05 -2.20
C VAL A 238 15.05 2.76 -3.58
N THR A 239 15.63 1.58 -3.75
CA THR A 239 16.32 1.16 -4.98
C THR A 239 15.46 0.30 -5.90
N CYS A 240 14.40 -0.30 -5.38
CA CYS A 240 13.40 -0.99 -6.17
C CYS A 240 12.01 -0.91 -5.53
N TYR A 241 10.97 -1.03 -6.34
CA TYR A 241 9.59 -1.05 -5.86
C TYR A 241 8.74 -2.03 -6.68
N ALA A 242 7.81 -2.67 -6.01
CA ALA A 242 6.89 -3.64 -6.62
C ALA A 242 5.45 -3.32 -6.18
N PRO A 243 4.81 -2.32 -6.78
CA PRO A 243 3.44 -1.98 -6.50
C PRO A 243 2.49 -3.02 -7.14
N VAL A 244 1.53 -3.52 -6.36
CA VAL A 244 0.55 -4.48 -6.85
C VAL A 244 -0.81 -3.77 -6.95
N HIS A 245 -1.38 -3.70 -8.16
CA HIS A 245 -2.65 -3.03 -8.52
C HIS A 245 -2.91 -1.78 -7.66
N ALA A 246 -2.04 -0.77 -7.80
CA ALA A 246 -2.08 0.46 -7.02
C ALA A 246 -3.45 1.15 -7.10
N ALA A 247 -4.05 1.39 -5.95
CA ALA A 247 -5.25 2.21 -5.80
C ALA A 247 -4.88 3.69 -5.60
N LEU A 248 -5.87 4.57 -5.50
CA LEU A 248 -5.71 6.01 -5.20
C LEU A 248 -4.85 6.79 -6.22
N CYS A 249 -4.65 6.23 -7.41
CA CYS A 249 -3.85 6.88 -8.45
C CYS A 249 -4.63 7.95 -9.24
N ASP A 250 -5.98 7.94 -9.15
CA ASP A 250 -6.85 8.94 -9.76
C ASP A 250 -8.11 9.15 -8.91
N GLN A 251 -7.93 9.82 -7.78
CA GLN A 251 -9.04 10.10 -6.84
C GLN A 251 -10.07 11.07 -7.43
N THR A 252 -9.66 11.99 -8.29
CA THR A 252 -10.56 12.99 -8.89
C THR A 252 -11.64 12.33 -9.74
N ASN A 253 -11.29 11.33 -10.53
CA ASN A 253 -12.28 10.57 -11.31
C ASN A 253 -13.10 9.62 -10.43
N SER A 254 -12.53 9.06 -9.38
CA SER A 254 -13.27 8.21 -8.43
C SER A 254 -14.38 8.98 -7.68
N LEU A 255 -14.20 10.28 -7.46
CA LEU A 255 -15.21 11.15 -6.81
C LEU A 255 -16.31 11.61 -7.80
N ARG A 256 -16.10 11.47 -9.12
CA ARG A 256 -17.05 11.86 -10.16
C ARG A 256 -17.87 10.68 -10.71
N ALA A 257 -17.53 9.47 -10.32
CA ALA A 257 -18.19 8.23 -10.72
C ALA A 257 -19.28 7.82 -9.73
#